data_8e382d2548e1088111fbc4e416c6a2f7
#
_entry.id   8e382d2548e1088111fbc4e416c6a2f7
#
_cell.length_a   1.000
_cell.length_b   1.000
_cell.length_c   1.000
_cell.angle_alpha   90.00
_cell.angle_beta   90.00
_cell.angle_gamma   90.00
#
_symmetry.space_group_name_H-M   'P 1'
#
loop_
_entity.id
_entity.type
_entity.pdbx_description
1 polymer ?
#
loop_
_entity_poly.entity_id
_entity_poly.type
_entity_poly.pdbx_seq_one_letter_code
_entity_poly.pdbx_strand_id
1 'polypeptide(L)'
;MHTNFFVPVRNEAFDWSQHLDLAALGKQASTNYRYLQFGWGDRIFYLETPSWDKINIFSALRSLLLQNPAALFVKGHPSVPQYSNETLRCISLSKGNYLKLMHFIKASFQTNEGKPLRIGTGQDGDSSFYAATGRYSSLKTCNSWIAEGLRTADVNTPLWGGLAPAVMRQLNNTCECKE
;
A
#
# COMPACT_ATOMS: atom_id res chain seq x y z
N MET A 1 -6.87 8.04 -9.76
CA MET A 1 -7.47 7.02 -8.86
C MET A 1 -6.38 6.04 -8.44
N HIS A 2 -6.27 5.76 -7.14
CA HIS A 2 -5.15 5.05 -6.50
C HIS A 2 -5.70 3.84 -5.74
N THR A 3 -4.98 2.72 -5.71
CA THR A 3 -5.37 1.52 -4.96
C THR A 3 -4.34 1.18 -3.89
N ASN A 4 -4.80 0.63 -2.76
CA ASN A 4 -3.98 0.22 -1.63
C ASN A 4 -4.39 -1.18 -1.15
N PHE A 5 -3.46 -1.89 -0.53
CA PHE A 5 -3.79 -3.03 0.33
C PHE A 5 -4.22 -2.54 1.70
N PHE A 6 -5.16 -3.25 2.28
CA PHE A 6 -5.64 -3.06 3.63
C PHE A 6 -5.64 -4.41 4.35
N VAL A 7 -4.77 -4.56 5.33
CA VAL A 7 -4.54 -5.87 5.97
C VAL A 7 -4.52 -5.75 7.50
N PRO A 8 -4.90 -6.78 8.25
CA PRO A 8 -4.75 -6.81 9.70
C PRO A 8 -3.30 -6.59 10.13
N VAL A 9 -3.08 -5.85 11.22
CA VAL A 9 -1.75 -5.73 11.86
C VAL A 9 -1.25 -7.10 12.28
N ARG A 10 -2.14 -7.92 12.85
CA ARG A 10 -1.84 -9.27 13.30
C ARG A 10 -3.00 -10.21 13.03
N ASN A 11 -2.69 -11.40 12.58
CA ASN A 11 -3.60 -12.55 12.56
C ASN A 11 -2.80 -13.84 12.86
N GLU A 12 -3.46 -15.01 12.78
CA GLU A 12 -2.83 -16.31 13.03
C GLU A 12 -1.67 -16.64 12.09
N ALA A 13 -1.60 -16.00 10.91
CA ALA A 13 -0.63 -16.30 9.88
C ALA A 13 0.57 -15.33 9.88
N PHE A 14 0.36 -14.06 10.25
CA PHE A 14 1.37 -13.02 10.11
C PHE A 14 1.18 -11.88 11.12
N ASP A 15 2.31 -11.30 11.57
CA ASP A 15 2.34 -10.19 12.54
C ASP A 15 3.27 -9.08 12.05
N TRP A 16 2.66 -7.97 11.59
CA TRP A 16 3.39 -6.81 11.09
C TRP A 16 4.17 -6.08 12.19
N SER A 17 3.78 -6.18 13.47
CA SER A 17 4.49 -5.54 14.58
C SER A 17 5.92 -6.08 14.78
N GLN A 18 6.22 -7.26 14.24
CA GLN A 18 7.56 -7.84 14.24
C GLN A 18 8.45 -7.29 13.11
N HIS A 19 7.88 -6.54 12.17
CA HIS A 19 8.56 -6.06 10.97
C HIS A 19 8.55 -4.53 10.84
N LEU A 20 7.59 -3.86 11.49
CA LEU A 20 7.42 -2.41 11.49
C LEU A 20 7.32 -1.92 12.93
N ASP A 21 8.01 -0.82 13.22
CA ASP A 21 7.81 -0.09 14.47
C ASP A 21 6.51 0.72 14.36
N LEU A 22 5.43 0.16 14.91
CA LEU A 22 4.11 0.79 14.87
C LEU A 22 4.04 2.05 15.73
N ALA A 23 4.84 2.13 16.80
CA ALA A 23 4.90 3.29 17.66
C ALA A 23 5.59 4.49 16.97
N ALA A 24 6.40 4.22 15.96
CA ALA A 24 7.05 5.24 15.13
C ALA A 24 6.29 5.52 13.82
N LEU A 25 5.10 4.96 13.63
CA LEU A 25 4.30 5.15 12.43
C LEU A 25 3.59 6.50 12.44
N GLY A 26 4.28 7.57 12.01
CA GLY A 26 3.73 8.92 12.01
C GLY A 26 4.14 9.77 13.21
N LYS A 27 3.60 11.00 13.29
CA LYS A 27 3.86 11.96 14.38
C LYS A 27 2.96 11.74 15.60
N GLN A 28 1.79 11.15 15.39
CA GLN A 28 0.77 10.89 16.41
C GLN A 28 0.47 9.39 16.46
N ALA A 29 1.51 8.57 16.30
CA ALA A 29 1.35 7.14 16.22
C ALA A 29 0.65 6.57 17.45
N SER A 30 -0.30 5.70 17.20
CA SER A 30 -1.03 4.92 18.21
C SER A 30 -0.54 3.48 18.20
N THR A 31 -0.53 2.84 19.36
CA THR A 31 -0.26 1.40 19.44
C THR A 31 -1.50 0.54 19.18
N ASN A 32 -2.68 1.17 19.02
CA ASN A 32 -3.98 0.50 18.90
C ASN A 32 -4.41 0.27 17.45
N TYR A 33 -3.48 0.24 16.50
CA TYR A 33 -3.82 -0.09 15.11
C TYR A 33 -4.24 -1.55 15.00
N ARG A 34 -5.40 -1.78 14.38
CA ARG A 34 -5.91 -3.11 14.02
C ARG A 34 -5.58 -3.46 12.57
N TYR A 35 -5.42 -2.45 11.73
CA TYR A 35 -5.15 -2.60 10.29
C TYR A 35 -4.01 -1.69 9.84
N LEU A 36 -3.31 -2.14 8.79
CA LEU A 36 -2.35 -1.33 8.04
C LEU A 36 -2.79 -1.19 6.60
N GLN A 37 -2.70 0.02 6.11
CA GLN A 37 -2.87 0.36 4.70
C GLN A 37 -1.49 0.48 4.05
N PHE A 38 -1.29 -0.21 2.92
CA PHE A 38 -0.07 -0.16 2.14
C PHE A 38 -0.36 0.37 0.75
N GLY A 39 0.34 1.44 0.37
CA GLY A 39 0.39 1.97 -0.99
C GLY A 39 1.81 1.97 -1.51
N TRP A 40 1.99 1.72 -2.81
CA TRP A 40 3.28 1.81 -3.48
C TRP A 40 3.21 2.87 -4.57
N GLY A 41 4.21 3.71 -4.70
CA GLY A 41 4.15 4.80 -5.67
C GLY A 41 5.47 5.51 -5.89
N ASP A 42 5.41 6.60 -6.64
CA ASP A 42 6.55 7.47 -6.92
C ASP A 42 7.02 8.17 -5.65
N ARG A 43 8.30 8.00 -5.31
CA ARG A 43 8.91 8.58 -4.11
C ARG A 43 8.90 10.10 -4.13
N ILE A 44 9.22 10.71 -5.28
CA ILE A 44 9.28 12.16 -5.44
C ILE A 44 7.88 12.74 -5.25
N PHE A 45 6.90 12.15 -5.93
CA PHE A 45 5.49 12.55 -5.79
C PHE A 45 5.00 12.48 -4.34
N TYR A 46 5.29 11.39 -3.62
CA TYR A 46 4.87 11.22 -2.23
C TYR A 46 5.51 12.22 -1.26
N LEU A 47 6.78 12.58 -1.46
CA LEU A 47 7.51 13.47 -0.56
C LEU A 47 7.33 14.96 -0.88
N GLU A 48 7.13 15.30 -2.16
CA GLU A 48 7.01 16.68 -2.62
C GLU A 48 5.57 17.19 -2.66
N THR A 49 4.55 16.31 -2.57
CA THR A 49 3.15 16.72 -2.60
C THR A 49 2.70 17.14 -1.18
N PRO A 50 2.55 18.44 -0.88
CA PRO A 50 2.27 18.91 0.48
C PRO A 50 0.85 18.59 0.96
N SER A 51 -0.07 18.30 0.06
CA SER A 51 -1.42 17.77 0.35
C SER A 51 -2.01 17.12 -0.88
N TRP A 52 -2.86 16.12 -0.69
CA TRP A 52 -3.56 15.41 -1.77
C TRP A 52 -4.45 16.33 -2.61
N ASP A 53 -4.88 17.46 -2.03
CA ASP A 53 -5.72 18.48 -2.71
C ASP A 53 -4.92 19.37 -3.68
N LYS A 54 -3.59 19.35 -3.59
CA LYS A 54 -2.69 20.19 -4.41
C LYS A 54 -1.82 19.36 -5.34
N ILE A 55 -2.41 18.36 -6.00
CA ILE A 55 -1.70 17.54 -6.98
C ILE A 55 -1.28 18.43 -8.16
N ASN A 56 0.02 18.61 -8.30
CA ASN A 56 0.58 19.27 -9.48
C ASN A 56 0.59 18.28 -10.66
N ILE A 57 -0.24 18.56 -11.68
CA ILE A 57 -0.36 17.75 -12.90
C ILE A 57 1.01 17.54 -13.58
N PHE A 58 1.90 18.52 -13.48
CA PHE A 58 3.26 18.42 -14.00
C PHE A 58 4.10 17.37 -13.27
N SER A 59 4.00 17.30 -11.95
CA SER A 59 4.70 16.27 -11.14
C SER A 59 4.16 14.88 -11.42
N ALA A 60 2.83 14.76 -11.59
CA ALA A 60 2.19 13.50 -11.97
C ALA A 60 2.60 13.03 -13.38
N LEU A 61 2.69 13.95 -14.36
CA LEU A 61 3.10 13.62 -15.72
C LEU A 61 4.58 13.26 -15.78
N ARG A 62 5.44 13.99 -15.04
CA ARG A 62 6.87 13.71 -14.93
C ARG A 62 7.13 12.33 -14.32
N SER A 63 6.38 11.93 -13.30
CA SER A 63 6.53 10.61 -12.67
C SER A 63 6.14 9.46 -13.59
N LEU A 64 5.28 9.70 -14.59
CA LEU A 64 4.92 8.70 -15.60
C LEU A 64 6.00 8.54 -16.69
N LEU A 65 6.73 9.60 -17.01
CA LEU A 65 7.74 9.60 -18.09
C LEU A 65 9.13 9.18 -17.62
N LEU A 66 9.44 9.38 -16.34
CA LEU A 66 10.75 9.06 -15.76
C LEU A 66 10.63 7.83 -14.87
N GLN A 67 11.67 7.00 -14.89
CA GLN A 67 11.79 5.87 -13.94
C GLN A 67 12.28 6.38 -12.59
N ASN A 68 11.37 6.80 -11.71
CA ASN A 68 11.70 7.33 -10.40
C ASN A 68 11.85 6.20 -9.34
N PRO A 69 12.66 6.42 -8.30
CA PRO A 69 12.65 5.53 -7.15
C PRO A 69 11.24 5.41 -6.56
N ALA A 70 10.88 4.21 -6.10
CA ALA A 70 9.59 3.98 -5.48
C ALA A 70 9.63 4.23 -3.96
N ALA A 71 8.45 4.47 -3.39
CA ALA A 71 8.22 4.49 -1.95
C ALA A 71 6.96 3.71 -1.59
N LEU A 72 6.95 3.15 -0.38
CA LEU A 72 5.78 2.58 0.26
C LEU A 72 5.19 3.61 1.24
N PHE A 73 3.91 3.88 1.08
CA PHE A 73 3.08 4.55 2.06
C PHE A 73 2.53 3.50 3.01
N VAL A 74 2.65 3.74 4.32
CA VAL A 74 2.08 2.89 5.36
C VAL A 74 1.29 3.77 6.32
N LYS A 75 0.02 3.41 6.55
CA LYS A 75 -0.87 4.11 7.49
C LYS A 75 -1.54 3.10 8.42
N GLY A 76 -1.57 3.44 9.71
CA GLY A 76 -2.26 2.67 10.74
C GLY A 76 -3.73 3.08 10.85
N HIS A 77 -4.61 2.10 11.10
CA HIS A 77 -6.04 2.33 11.30
C HIS A 77 -6.56 1.51 12.48
N PRO A 78 -7.39 2.11 13.36
CA PRO A 78 -8.02 1.37 14.47
C PRO A 78 -9.17 0.48 14.00
N SER A 79 -9.79 0.79 12.86
CA SER A 79 -10.90 0.04 12.25
C SER A 79 -10.82 0.11 10.73
N VAL A 80 -11.63 -0.67 10.04
CA VAL A 80 -11.76 -0.58 8.57
C VAL A 80 -12.40 0.78 8.24
N PRO A 81 -11.72 1.65 7.46
CA PRO A 81 -12.26 2.96 7.15
C PRO A 81 -13.45 2.86 6.20
N GLN A 82 -14.47 3.66 6.49
CA GLN A 82 -15.63 3.84 5.62
C GLN A 82 -15.52 5.21 4.96
N TYR A 83 -15.04 5.25 3.73
CA TYR A 83 -14.98 6.48 2.96
C TYR A 83 -16.14 6.54 1.97
N SER A 84 -16.88 7.64 1.96
CA SER A 84 -18.05 7.82 1.09
C SER A 84 -17.73 7.75 -0.42
N ASN A 85 -16.48 8.02 -0.79
CA ASN A 85 -16.03 8.10 -2.18
C ASN A 85 -15.07 6.97 -2.59
N GLU A 86 -14.80 5.99 -1.72
CA GLU A 86 -13.87 4.91 -1.98
C GLU A 86 -14.58 3.56 -2.11
N THR A 87 -14.07 2.71 -2.99
CA THR A 87 -14.58 1.36 -3.15
C THR A 87 -13.68 0.38 -2.43
N LEU A 88 -14.21 -0.28 -1.41
CA LEU A 88 -13.54 -1.35 -0.69
C LEU A 88 -13.95 -2.71 -1.28
N ARG A 89 -12.99 -3.63 -1.42
CA ARG A 89 -13.23 -5.04 -1.77
C ARG A 89 -12.60 -5.92 -0.72
N CYS A 90 -13.42 -6.72 -0.05
CA CYS A 90 -12.97 -7.73 0.90
C CYS A 90 -12.73 -9.06 0.19
N ILE A 91 -11.50 -9.58 0.31
CA ILE A 91 -11.09 -10.81 -0.35
C ILE A 91 -10.58 -11.79 0.70
N SER A 92 -11.26 -12.92 0.82
CA SER A 92 -10.83 -14.03 1.66
C SER A 92 -9.71 -14.80 0.98
N LEU A 93 -8.62 -15.02 1.68
CA LEU A 93 -7.47 -15.77 1.21
C LEU A 93 -7.23 -17.00 2.09
N SER A 94 -6.78 -18.09 1.49
CA SER A 94 -6.20 -19.19 2.26
C SER A 94 -4.97 -18.71 3.04
N LYS A 95 -4.63 -19.37 4.14
CA LYS A 95 -3.43 -19.04 4.94
C LYS A 95 -2.16 -18.96 4.07
N GLY A 96 -1.98 -19.91 3.15
CA GLY A 96 -0.82 -19.93 2.26
C GLY A 96 -0.78 -18.73 1.30
N ASN A 97 -1.92 -18.39 0.69
CA ASN A 97 -2.03 -17.26 -0.23
C ASN A 97 -1.91 -15.91 0.50
N TYR A 98 -2.46 -15.82 1.71
CA TYR A 98 -2.26 -14.66 2.57
C TYR A 98 -0.77 -14.44 2.89
N LEU A 99 -0.04 -15.50 3.27
CA LEU A 99 1.41 -15.42 3.51
C LEU A 99 2.19 -14.98 2.27
N LYS A 100 1.84 -15.46 1.07
CA LYS A 100 2.46 -15.00 -0.18
C LYS A 100 2.28 -13.49 -0.36
N LEU A 101 1.07 -12.96 -0.09
CA LEU A 101 0.79 -11.52 -0.17
C LEU A 101 1.61 -10.74 0.88
N MET A 102 1.67 -11.22 2.13
CA MET A 102 2.46 -10.55 3.18
C MET A 102 3.94 -10.52 2.83
N HIS A 103 4.49 -11.61 2.31
CA HIS A 103 5.87 -11.66 1.85
C HIS A 103 6.11 -10.74 0.65
N PHE A 104 5.18 -10.63 -0.29
CA PHE A 104 5.26 -9.68 -1.41
C PHE A 104 5.33 -8.23 -0.91
N ILE A 105 4.44 -7.84 0.01
CA ILE A 105 4.44 -6.49 0.60
C ILE A 105 5.75 -6.26 1.37
N LYS A 106 6.18 -7.22 2.19
CA LYS A 106 7.44 -7.13 2.95
C LYS A 106 8.66 -7.00 2.04
N ALA A 107 8.74 -7.76 0.97
CA ALA A 107 9.83 -7.71 -0.01
C ALA A 107 9.86 -6.39 -0.82
N SER A 108 8.76 -5.63 -0.80
CA SER A 108 8.69 -4.32 -1.44
C SER A 108 9.41 -3.21 -0.65
N PHE A 109 9.75 -3.44 0.62
CA PHE A 109 10.57 -2.49 1.40
C PHE A 109 12.06 -2.59 1.02
N GLN A 110 12.72 -1.45 0.89
CA GLN A 110 14.17 -1.41 1.05
C GLN A 110 14.50 -1.45 2.53
N THR A 111 15.51 -2.22 2.89
CA THR A 111 15.92 -2.40 4.28
C THR A 111 17.36 -1.92 4.48
N ASN A 112 17.63 -1.39 5.67
CA ASN A 112 18.96 -1.16 6.18
C ASN A 112 19.13 -1.96 7.48
N GLU A 113 20.15 -2.81 7.57
CA GLU A 113 20.37 -3.71 8.71
C GLU A 113 19.14 -4.56 9.07
N GLY A 114 18.40 -5.01 8.05
CA GLY A 114 17.19 -5.83 8.22
C GLY A 114 15.92 -5.07 8.60
N LYS A 115 15.97 -3.74 8.80
CA LYS A 115 14.82 -2.90 9.13
C LYS A 115 14.35 -2.08 7.92
N PRO A 116 13.05 -1.89 7.72
CA PRO A 116 12.52 -1.02 6.68
C PRO A 116 13.07 0.41 6.78
N LEU A 117 13.59 0.93 5.67
CA LEU A 117 14.20 2.25 5.61
C LEU A 117 13.11 3.33 5.52
N ARG A 118 12.83 3.98 6.64
CA ARG A 118 11.90 5.11 6.70
C ARG A 118 12.52 6.34 6.05
N ILE A 119 11.77 7.02 5.19
CA ILE A 119 12.23 8.19 4.42
C ILE A 119 11.40 9.44 4.67
N GLY A 120 10.28 9.34 5.36
CA GLY A 120 9.44 10.48 5.69
C GLY A 120 8.25 10.13 6.55
N THR A 121 7.59 11.17 7.08
CA THR A 121 6.34 11.07 7.83
C THR A 121 5.22 11.51 6.92
N GLY A 122 4.09 10.80 6.96
CA GLY A 122 2.87 11.20 6.24
C GLY A 122 2.19 12.40 6.92
N GLN A 123 1.20 12.95 6.21
CA GLN A 123 0.50 14.16 6.67
C GLN A 123 -0.53 13.87 7.78
N ASP A 124 -1.08 12.67 7.79
CA ASP A 124 -2.21 12.27 8.65
C ASP A 124 -1.81 11.87 10.08
N GLY A 125 -0.65 12.19 10.55
CA GLY A 125 -0.21 11.83 11.90
C GLY A 125 0.08 10.34 12.15
N ASP A 126 -0.68 9.44 11.52
CA ASP A 126 -0.64 7.97 11.68
C ASP A 126 0.02 7.26 10.49
N SER A 127 0.83 7.96 9.70
CA SER A 127 1.40 7.42 8.48
C SER A 127 2.88 7.77 8.30
N SER A 128 3.57 6.92 7.55
CA SER A 128 4.97 7.11 7.18
C SER A 128 5.24 6.63 5.76
N PHE A 129 6.31 7.16 5.18
CA PHE A 129 6.86 6.71 3.91
C PHE A 129 8.16 5.94 4.14
N TYR A 130 8.29 4.83 3.42
CA TYR A 130 9.48 3.99 3.44
C TYR A 130 10.06 3.88 2.03
N ALA A 131 11.37 3.75 1.91
CA ALA A 131 11.99 3.45 0.63
C ALA A 131 11.50 2.08 0.13
N ALA A 132 11.12 2.00 -1.14
CA ALA A 132 10.61 0.78 -1.75
C ALA A 132 11.56 0.23 -2.81
N THR A 133 11.50 -1.09 -3.02
CA THR A 133 12.14 -1.74 -4.14
C THR A 133 11.42 -1.40 -5.45
N GLY A 134 12.14 -1.47 -6.55
CA GLY A 134 11.61 -1.15 -7.88
C GLY A 134 11.62 0.35 -8.22
N ARG A 135 11.11 0.65 -9.41
CA ARG A 135 11.04 2.01 -9.95
C ARG A 135 9.63 2.26 -10.47
N TYR A 136 9.10 3.41 -10.13
CA TYR A 136 7.79 3.86 -10.62
C TYR A 136 7.92 4.36 -12.06
N SER A 137 6.96 4.00 -12.90
CA SER A 137 6.89 4.43 -14.30
C SER A 137 5.47 4.24 -14.85
N SER A 138 5.21 4.67 -16.09
CA SER A 138 3.95 4.39 -16.80
C SER A 138 3.63 2.88 -16.94
N LEU A 139 4.67 2.03 -16.94
CA LEU A 139 4.51 0.57 -17.04
C LEU A 139 4.36 -0.08 -15.66
N LYS A 140 4.92 0.51 -14.61
CA LYS A 140 4.83 0.02 -13.23
C LYS A 140 4.26 1.10 -12.31
N THR A 141 2.95 1.12 -12.17
CA THR A 141 2.19 2.08 -11.37
C THR A 141 1.78 1.47 -10.00
N CYS A 142 1.17 2.29 -9.13
CA CYS A 142 0.55 1.81 -7.89
C CYS A 142 -0.43 0.67 -8.12
N ASN A 143 -1.27 0.78 -9.16
CA ASN A 143 -2.30 -0.21 -9.45
C ASN A 143 -1.70 -1.51 -10.00
N SER A 144 -0.64 -1.44 -10.81
CA SER A 144 0.07 -2.65 -11.27
C SER A 144 0.78 -3.38 -10.12
N TRP A 145 1.30 -2.65 -9.12
CA TRP A 145 1.86 -3.26 -7.91
C TRP A 145 0.79 -4.01 -7.09
N ILE A 146 -0.41 -3.43 -6.93
CA ILE A 146 -1.56 -4.12 -6.31
C ILE A 146 -1.93 -5.38 -7.10
N ALA A 147 -2.06 -5.28 -8.43
CA ALA A 147 -2.38 -6.43 -9.26
C ALA A 147 -1.32 -7.53 -9.18
N GLU A 148 -0.03 -7.18 -9.09
CA GLU A 148 1.08 -8.12 -8.90
C GLU A 148 0.98 -8.83 -7.54
N GLY A 149 0.75 -8.10 -6.45
CA GLY A 149 0.57 -8.69 -5.12
C GLY A 149 -0.64 -9.61 -5.04
N LEU A 150 -1.76 -9.24 -5.65
CA LEU A 150 -2.94 -10.09 -5.73
C LEU A 150 -2.68 -11.38 -6.51
N ARG A 151 -1.94 -11.32 -7.63
CA ARG A 151 -1.55 -12.51 -8.39
C ARG A 151 -0.66 -13.45 -7.59
N THR A 152 0.28 -12.92 -6.78
CA THR A 152 1.08 -13.77 -5.89
C THR A 152 0.24 -14.52 -4.87
N ALA A 153 -0.93 -13.98 -4.53
CA ALA A 153 -1.92 -14.58 -3.65
C ALA A 153 -2.98 -15.44 -4.38
N ASP A 154 -2.75 -15.81 -5.64
CA ASP A 154 -3.66 -16.55 -6.51
C ASP A 154 -5.03 -15.86 -6.72
N VAL A 155 -5.07 -14.53 -6.60
CA VAL A 155 -6.27 -13.74 -6.92
C VAL A 155 -6.21 -13.33 -8.38
N ASN A 156 -7.28 -13.62 -9.12
CA ASN A 156 -7.37 -13.26 -10.53
C ASN A 156 -7.40 -11.73 -10.71
N THR A 157 -6.52 -11.21 -11.56
CA THR A 157 -6.41 -9.79 -11.88
C THR A 157 -6.15 -9.62 -13.37
N PRO A 158 -6.44 -8.43 -13.96
CA PRO A 158 -6.16 -8.18 -15.37
C PRO A 158 -4.65 -8.33 -15.65
N LEU A 159 -4.32 -8.78 -16.86
CA LEU A 159 -2.93 -8.87 -17.33
C LEU A 159 -2.23 -7.50 -17.23
N TRP A 160 -2.94 -6.42 -17.55
CA TRP A 160 -2.48 -5.06 -17.37
C TRP A 160 -3.30 -4.38 -16.26
N GLY A 161 -2.68 -4.23 -15.10
CA GLY A 161 -3.27 -3.61 -13.91
C GLY A 161 -2.92 -2.12 -13.74
N GLY A 162 -2.58 -1.39 -14.80
CA GLY A 162 -2.14 0.00 -14.69
C GLY A 162 -3.21 1.00 -14.23
N LEU A 163 -4.50 0.64 -14.33
CA LEU A 163 -5.63 1.47 -13.92
C LEU A 163 -6.42 0.82 -12.78
N ALA A 164 -6.77 1.62 -11.76
CA ALA A 164 -7.58 1.15 -10.63
C ALA A 164 -8.92 0.51 -11.05
N PRO A 165 -9.72 1.07 -11.99
CA PRO A 165 -10.95 0.44 -12.42
C PRO A 165 -10.75 -0.95 -13.05
N ALA A 166 -9.64 -1.17 -13.76
CA ALA A 166 -9.34 -2.47 -14.35
C ALA A 166 -9.11 -3.53 -13.27
N VAL A 167 -8.37 -3.19 -12.22
CA VAL A 167 -8.14 -4.09 -11.08
C VAL A 167 -9.43 -4.32 -10.30
N MET A 168 -10.13 -3.24 -9.91
CA MET A 168 -11.28 -3.31 -9.01
C MET A 168 -12.49 -4.01 -9.63
N ARG A 169 -12.69 -3.96 -10.95
CA ARG A 169 -13.80 -4.65 -11.65
C ARG A 169 -13.70 -6.17 -11.60
N GLN A 170 -12.49 -6.71 -11.52
CA GLN A 170 -12.26 -8.17 -11.44
C GLN A 170 -12.34 -8.70 -10.00
N LEU A 171 -12.32 -7.80 -9.01
CA LEU A 171 -12.39 -8.19 -7.61
C LEU A 171 -13.84 -8.26 -7.15
N ASN A 172 -14.28 -9.46 -6.80
CA ASN A 172 -15.56 -9.68 -6.12
C ASN A 172 -15.34 -9.74 -4.61
N ASN A 173 -16.30 -9.23 -3.83
CA ASN A 173 -16.30 -9.46 -2.39
C ASN A 173 -16.51 -10.96 -2.14
N THR A 174 -15.55 -11.58 -1.45
CA THR A 174 -15.64 -12.98 -1.02
C THR A 174 -15.82 -13.09 0.50
N CYS A 175 -15.85 -11.95 1.19
CA CYS A 175 -16.10 -11.80 2.62
C CYS A 175 -16.77 -10.44 2.88
N GLU A 176 -17.35 -10.29 4.09
CA GLU A 176 -17.77 -8.98 4.58
C GLU A 176 -16.58 -8.27 5.19
N CYS A 177 -16.39 -7.01 4.83
CA CYS A 177 -15.42 -6.14 5.49
C CYS A 177 -16.00 -5.78 6.87
N LYS A 178 -15.73 -6.60 7.88
CA LYS A 178 -16.21 -6.36 9.26
C LYS A 178 -15.37 -5.27 9.91
N GLU A 179 -16.06 -4.43 10.66
CA GLU A 179 -15.47 -3.40 11.53
C GLU A 179 -14.59 -3.97 12.64
#